data_4bfb8a72121dbcc2d3526a2c50c7565b
#
_entry.id   4bfb8a72121dbcc2d3526a2c50c7565b
#
_cell.length_a   1.000
_cell.length_b   1.000
_cell.length_c   1.000
_cell.angle_alpha   90.00
_cell.angle_beta   90.00
_cell.angle_gamma   90.00
#
_symmetry.space_group_name_H-M   'P 1'
#
loop_
_entity.id
_entity.type
_entity.pdbx_description
1 polymer ?
#
loop_
_entity_poly.entity_id
_entity_poly.type
_entity_poly.pdbx_seq_one_letter_code
_entity_poly.pdbx_strand_id
1 'polypeptide(L)'
;MFAVLGGGWFAGAIGARLLGALARGTSVGAVPCAAAVAVLWAVAALHGGPPTWLPVVFALAWFGVLLGLVDLTQRRLPDALTLSAFPVLATAIALHDPSDLPRAASGAVVFGAAHLLVAVLVPSAMGGGDVKLAFTLGAVLGAVSWYALLVGAVLACAVTLVLGLVARRSLDRGIPHGPGLLVATWVVAVFAL
;
A
#
# COMPACT_ATOMS: atom_id res chain seq x y z
N MET A 1 20.86 -6.20 -9.73
CA MET A 1 19.82 -5.45 -10.48
C MET A 1 18.96 -6.36 -11.34
N PHE A 2 19.50 -7.15 -12.29
CA PHE A 2 18.68 -8.02 -13.15
C PHE A 2 17.81 -9.02 -12.37
N ALA A 3 18.30 -9.60 -11.28
CA ALA A 3 17.51 -10.50 -10.44
C ALA A 3 16.32 -9.80 -9.77
N VAL A 4 16.46 -8.55 -9.35
CA VAL A 4 15.37 -7.77 -8.75
C VAL A 4 14.31 -7.42 -9.79
N LEU A 5 14.72 -6.95 -10.97
CA LEU A 5 13.81 -6.67 -12.07
C LEU A 5 13.05 -7.93 -12.52
N GLY A 6 13.76 -9.04 -12.71
CA GLY A 6 13.15 -10.32 -13.09
C GLY A 6 12.20 -10.85 -12.01
N GLY A 7 12.61 -10.80 -10.74
CA GLY A 7 11.77 -11.18 -9.61
C GLY A 7 10.50 -10.33 -9.50
N GLY A 8 10.62 -9.01 -9.61
CA GLY A 8 9.49 -8.10 -9.57
C GLY A 8 8.53 -8.28 -10.75
N TRP A 9 9.07 -8.53 -11.95
CA TRP A 9 8.26 -8.86 -13.12
C TRP A 9 7.45 -10.14 -12.91
N PHE A 10 8.09 -11.20 -12.42
CA PHE A 10 7.43 -12.48 -12.15
C PHE A 10 6.38 -12.34 -11.06
N ALA A 11 6.71 -11.67 -9.96
CA ALA A 11 5.79 -11.41 -8.86
C ALA A 11 4.56 -10.61 -9.31
N GLY A 12 4.74 -9.59 -10.13
CA GLY A 12 3.64 -8.79 -10.67
C GLY A 12 2.77 -9.57 -11.65
N ALA A 13 3.36 -10.42 -12.51
CA ALA A 13 2.62 -11.28 -13.42
C ALA A 13 1.78 -12.33 -12.68
N ILE A 14 2.33 -12.93 -11.60
CA ILE A 14 1.58 -13.83 -10.72
C ILE A 14 0.45 -13.06 -10.03
N GLY A 15 0.73 -11.86 -9.51
CA GLY A 15 -0.25 -11.01 -8.87
C GLY A 15 -1.45 -10.70 -9.77
N ALA A 16 -1.21 -10.38 -11.05
CA ALA A 16 -2.28 -10.14 -12.02
C ALA A 16 -3.17 -11.37 -12.24
N ARG A 17 -2.59 -12.58 -12.27
CA ARG A 17 -3.34 -13.83 -12.38
C ARG A 17 -4.15 -14.11 -11.12
N LEU A 18 -3.57 -13.91 -9.94
CA LEU A 18 -4.26 -14.05 -8.66
C LEU A 18 -5.45 -13.10 -8.56
N LEU A 19 -5.27 -11.83 -8.98
CA LEU A 19 -6.37 -10.86 -9.04
C LEU A 19 -7.55 -11.34 -9.90
N GLY A 20 -7.28 -11.92 -11.07
CA GLY A 20 -8.31 -12.47 -11.94
C GLY A 20 -9.01 -13.72 -11.36
N ALA A 21 -8.36 -14.44 -10.45
CA ALA A 21 -8.92 -15.61 -9.79
C ALA A 21 -9.75 -15.30 -8.53
N LEU A 22 -9.62 -14.10 -7.97
CA LEU A 22 -10.38 -13.70 -6.78
C LEU A 22 -11.84 -13.44 -7.12
N ALA A 23 -12.77 -13.88 -6.27
CA ALA A 23 -14.23 -13.71 -6.43
C ALA A 23 -14.65 -12.23 -6.54
N ARG A 24 -13.87 -11.30 -5.99
CA ARG A 24 -14.05 -9.84 -6.09
C ARG A 24 -12.83 -9.16 -6.72
N GLY A 25 -12.05 -9.91 -7.47
CA GLY A 25 -10.91 -9.42 -8.21
C GLY A 25 -11.32 -8.73 -9.51
N THR A 26 -10.35 -8.22 -10.21
CA THR A 26 -10.52 -7.64 -11.55
C THR A 26 -9.47 -8.19 -12.49
N SER A 27 -9.81 -8.35 -13.76
CA SER A 27 -8.82 -8.69 -14.77
C SER A 27 -7.99 -7.46 -15.09
N VAL A 28 -6.72 -7.49 -14.70
CA VAL A 28 -5.73 -6.48 -15.09
C VAL A 28 -4.73 -7.08 -16.06
N GLY A 29 -4.21 -6.25 -16.95
CA GLY A 29 -3.14 -6.68 -17.85
C GLY A 29 -1.92 -7.17 -17.06
N ALA A 30 -1.45 -8.39 -17.36
CA ALA A 30 -0.29 -8.95 -16.66
C ALA A 30 0.98 -8.10 -16.90
N VAL A 31 1.16 -7.58 -18.12
CA VAL A 31 2.34 -6.76 -18.47
C VAL A 31 2.42 -5.46 -17.66
N PRO A 32 1.38 -4.59 -17.62
CA PRO A 32 1.48 -3.35 -16.83
C PRO A 32 1.63 -3.63 -15.34
N CYS A 33 0.99 -4.67 -14.80
CA CYS A 33 1.16 -5.06 -13.41
C CYS A 33 2.60 -5.53 -13.12
N ALA A 34 3.15 -6.40 -13.97
CA ALA A 34 4.52 -6.89 -13.88
C ALA A 34 5.53 -5.75 -13.97
N ALA A 35 5.36 -4.84 -14.93
CA ALA A 35 6.22 -3.69 -15.11
C ALA A 35 6.19 -2.75 -13.89
N ALA A 36 5.00 -2.45 -13.34
CA ALA A 36 4.86 -1.59 -12.19
C ALA A 36 5.58 -2.16 -10.95
N VAL A 37 5.39 -3.45 -10.66
CA VAL A 37 6.06 -4.11 -9.53
C VAL A 37 7.58 -4.14 -9.74
N ALA A 38 8.04 -4.49 -10.95
CA ALA A 38 9.48 -4.54 -11.27
C ALA A 38 10.15 -3.16 -11.10
N VAL A 39 9.51 -2.09 -11.56
CA VAL A 39 10.02 -0.72 -11.42
C VAL A 39 10.10 -0.31 -9.96
N LEU A 40 9.04 -0.55 -9.17
CA LEU A 40 9.04 -0.20 -7.74
C LEU A 40 10.10 -0.99 -6.97
N TRP A 41 10.28 -2.28 -7.25
CA TRP A 41 11.34 -3.09 -6.65
C TRP A 41 12.72 -2.58 -7.04
N ALA A 42 12.93 -2.21 -8.31
CA ALA A 42 14.19 -1.64 -8.76
C ALA A 42 14.50 -0.30 -8.09
N VAL A 43 13.51 0.58 -7.97
CA VAL A 43 13.67 1.88 -7.27
C VAL A 43 14.06 1.65 -5.81
N ALA A 44 13.36 0.77 -5.10
CA ALA A 44 13.69 0.46 -3.70
C ALA A 44 15.10 -0.14 -3.55
N ALA A 45 15.50 -1.05 -4.44
CA ALA A 45 16.84 -1.64 -4.41
C ALA A 45 17.95 -0.65 -4.77
N LEU A 46 17.68 0.31 -5.66
CA LEU A 46 18.62 1.35 -6.06
C LEU A 46 18.80 2.43 -5.00
N HIS A 47 17.75 2.68 -4.20
CA HIS A 47 17.84 3.65 -3.11
C HIS A 47 18.89 3.26 -2.07
N GLY A 48 19.12 1.96 -1.84
CA GLY A 48 20.24 1.47 -1.02
C GLY A 48 19.94 1.43 0.48
N GLY A 49 18.69 1.37 0.89
CA GLY A 49 18.29 1.12 2.28
C GLY A 49 18.75 -0.24 2.82
N PRO A 50 18.53 -0.53 4.12
CA PRO A 50 18.97 -1.79 4.75
C PRO A 50 18.47 -3.01 3.96
N PRO A 51 19.33 -3.98 3.60
CA PRO A 51 18.90 -5.17 2.85
C PRO A 51 17.81 -5.97 3.54
N THR A 52 17.79 -5.97 4.87
CA THR A 52 16.75 -6.62 5.68
C THR A 52 15.38 -5.93 5.60
N TRP A 53 15.33 -4.66 5.17
CA TRP A 53 14.10 -3.92 4.95
C TRP A 53 13.49 -4.14 3.55
N LEU A 54 14.28 -4.61 2.59
CA LEU A 54 13.81 -4.86 1.22
C LEU A 54 12.55 -5.76 1.15
N PRO A 55 12.42 -6.84 1.95
CA PRO A 55 11.19 -7.63 1.95
C PRO A 55 9.93 -6.82 2.30
N VAL A 56 10.03 -5.84 3.21
CA VAL A 56 8.90 -4.97 3.58
C VAL A 56 8.48 -4.11 2.39
N VAL A 57 9.42 -3.38 1.77
CA VAL A 57 9.10 -2.47 0.66
C VAL A 57 8.73 -3.21 -0.62
N PHE A 58 9.23 -4.43 -0.82
CA PHE A 58 8.87 -5.29 -1.94
C PHE A 58 7.44 -5.84 -1.79
N ALA A 59 7.11 -6.38 -0.60
CA ALA A 59 5.75 -6.82 -0.30
C ALA A 59 4.76 -5.66 -0.39
N LEU A 60 5.12 -4.50 0.18
CA LEU A 60 4.29 -3.30 0.12
C LEU A 60 4.06 -2.83 -1.32
N ALA A 61 5.09 -2.85 -2.18
CA ALA A 61 4.96 -2.52 -3.61
C ALA A 61 4.01 -3.51 -4.32
N TRP A 62 4.17 -4.80 -4.05
CA TRP A 62 3.34 -5.84 -4.66
C TRP A 62 1.86 -5.69 -4.28
N PHE A 63 1.54 -5.61 -2.99
CA PHE A 63 0.18 -5.35 -2.53
C PHE A 63 -0.34 -3.99 -3.01
N GLY A 64 0.53 -2.97 -3.02
CA GLY A 64 0.21 -1.62 -3.44
C GLY A 64 -0.23 -1.55 -4.90
N VAL A 65 0.48 -2.20 -5.80
CA VAL A 65 0.10 -2.27 -7.22
C VAL A 65 -1.23 -3.01 -7.39
N LEU A 66 -1.40 -4.17 -6.74
CA LEU A 66 -2.63 -4.97 -6.88
C LEU A 66 -3.85 -4.25 -6.31
N LEU A 67 -3.77 -3.77 -5.07
CA LEU A 67 -4.87 -3.05 -4.41
C LEU A 67 -5.16 -1.73 -5.10
N GLY A 68 -4.12 -0.98 -5.50
CA GLY A 68 -4.28 0.29 -6.20
C GLY A 68 -4.98 0.14 -7.55
N LEU A 69 -4.64 -0.88 -8.33
CA LEU A 69 -5.30 -1.16 -9.61
C LEU A 69 -6.78 -1.53 -9.43
N VAL A 70 -7.10 -2.34 -8.41
CA VAL A 70 -8.50 -2.69 -8.13
C VAL A 70 -9.27 -1.47 -7.65
N ASP A 71 -8.69 -0.67 -6.77
CA ASP A 71 -9.37 0.51 -6.23
C ASP A 71 -9.62 1.57 -7.31
N LEU A 72 -8.64 1.80 -8.19
CA LEU A 72 -8.78 2.72 -9.33
C LEU A 72 -9.84 2.28 -10.35
N THR A 73 -10.04 0.97 -10.52
CA THR A 73 -10.97 0.43 -11.51
C THR A 73 -12.36 0.15 -10.93
N GLN A 74 -12.43 -0.39 -9.73
CA GLN A 74 -13.67 -0.88 -9.11
C GLN A 74 -14.08 -0.11 -7.86
N ARG A 75 -13.22 0.77 -7.31
CA ARG A 75 -13.43 1.55 -6.08
C ARG A 75 -13.84 0.68 -4.89
N ARG A 76 -13.17 -0.44 -4.75
CA ARG A 76 -13.29 -1.36 -3.61
C ARG A 76 -12.01 -2.16 -3.46
N LEU A 77 -11.69 -2.46 -2.23
CA LEU A 77 -10.51 -3.24 -1.87
C LEU A 77 -10.96 -4.68 -1.55
N PRO A 78 -10.44 -5.71 -2.24
CA PRO A 78 -10.74 -7.11 -1.93
C PRO A 78 -10.21 -7.47 -0.55
N ASP A 79 -11.08 -7.95 0.35
CA ASP A 79 -10.70 -8.35 1.70
C ASP A 79 -9.59 -9.41 1.69
N ALA A 80 -9.59 -10.31 0.72
CA ALA A 80 -8.57 -11.33 0.57
C ALA A 80 -7.15 -10.75 0.47
N LEU A 81 -6.96 -9.64 -0.26
CA LEU A 81 -5.67 -8.96 -0.37
C LEU A 81 -5.41 -8.01 0.81
N THR A 82 -6.41 -7.24 1.21
CA THR A 82 -6.25 -6.27 2.28
C THR A 82 -5.92 -6.93 3.62
N LEU A 83 -6.60 -8.04 3.94
CA LEU A 83 -6.36 -8.77 5.18
C LEU A 83 -5.08 -9.61 5.13
N SER A 84 -4.70 -10.17 3.98
CA SER A 84 -3.44 -10.91 3.85
C SER A 84 -2.20 -10.01 3.86
N ALA A 85 -2.34 -8.75 3.48
CA ALA A 85 -1.24 -7.79 3.52
C ALA A 85 -0.70 -7.58 4.94
N PHE A 86 -1.58 -7.56 5.95
CA PHE A 86 -1.17 -7.32 7.34
C PHE A 86 -0.19 -8.38 7.87
N PRO A 87 -0.51 -9.69 7.88
CA PRO A 87 0.42 -10.69 8.39
C PRO A 87 1.70 -10.79 7.55
N VAL A 88 1.65 -10.60 6.24
CA VAL A 88 2.84 -10.63 5.40
C VAL A 88 3.78 -9.48 5.75
N LEU A 89 3.27 -8.26 5.86
CA LEU A 89 4.08 -7.08 6.20
C LEU A 89 4.56 -7.14 7.66
N ALA A 90 3.73 -7.59 8.59
CA ALA A 90 4.13 -7.78 9.99
C ALA A 90 5.27 -8.81 10.12
N THR A 91 5.19 -9.92 9.37
CA THR A 91 6.27 -10.91 9.32
C THR A 91 7.55 -10.31 8.71
N ALA A 92 7.44 -9.54 7.62
CA ALA A 92 8.60 -8.89 7.02
C ALA A 92 9.26 -7.88 7.96
N ILE A 93 8.48 -7.11 8.73
CA ILE A 93 8.98 -6.20 9.78
C ILE A 93 9.68 -7.00 10.88
N ALA A 94 9.07 -8.10 11.35
CA ALA A 94 9.68 -8.95 12.36
C ALA A 94 11.01 -9.58 11.91
N LEU A 95 11.13 -9.91 10.64
CA LEU A 95 12.38 -10.42 10.05
C LEU A 95 13.43 -9.32 9.85
N HIS A 96 13.01 -8.06 9.71
CA HIS A 96 13.91 -6.92 9.67
C HIS A 96 14.51 -6.64 11.04
N ASP A 97 13.67 -6.34 12.00
CA ASP A 97 14.02 -6.16 13.42
C ASP A 97 12.79 -6.42 14.32
N PRO A 98 12.79 -7.48 15.13
CA PRO A 98 11.68 -7.74 16.05
C PRO A 98 11.41 -6.61 17.05
N SER A 99 12.40 -5.77 17.34
CA SER A 99 12.24 -4.62 18.26
C SER A 99 11.34 -3.52 17.70
N ASP A 100 11.10 -3.51 16.39
CA ASP A 100 10.17 -2.57 15.74
C ASP A 100 8.69 -2.97 15.88
N LEU A 101 8.40 -4.23 16.23
CA LEU A 101 7.02 -4.73 16.31
C LEU A 101 6.11 -3.94 17.27
N PRO A 102 6.53 -3.55 18.48
CA PRO A 102 5.69 -2.75 19.37
C PRO A 102 5.32 -1.40 18.77
N ARG A 103 6.27 -0.74 18.08
CA ARG A 103 6.04 0.53 17.39
C ARG A 103 5.16 0.34 16.16
N ALA A 104 5.38 -0.72 15.39
CA ALA A 104 4.53 -1.09 14.27
C ALA A 104 3.07 -1.36 14.70
N ALA A 105 2.87 -2.14 15.77
CA ALA A 105 1.55 -2.41 16.32
C ALA A 105 0.85 -1.13 16.80
N SER A 106 1.56 -0.28 17.51
CA SER A 106 1.03 1.02 17.96
C SER A 106 0.70 1.92 16.77
N GLY A 107 1.56 1.96 15.75
CA GLY A 107 1.33 2.71 14.51
C GLY A 107 0.10 2.20 13.75
N ALA A 108 -0.10 0.87 13.68
CA ALA A 108 -1.30 0.28 13.12
C ALA A 108 -2.56 0.79 13.83
N VAL A 109 -2.57 0.73 15.17
CA VAL A 109 -3.73 1.17 15.97
C VAL A 109 -3.97 2.67 15.78
N VAL A 110 -2.94 3.50 15.92
CA VAL A 110 -3.09 4.97 15.82
C VAL A 110 -3.58 5.38 14.43
N PHE A 111 -2.94 4.87 13.39
CA PHE A 111 -3.28 5.25 12.01
C PHE A 111 -4.64 4.68 11.59
N GLY A 112 -4.90 3.42 11.92
CA GLY A 112 -6.18 2.78 11.62
C GLY A 112 -7.34 3.40 12.41
N ALA A 113 -7.16 3.72 13.71
CA ALA A 113 -8.17 4.36 14.52
C ALA A 113 -8.47 5.79 14.04
N ALA A 114 -7.46 6.55 13.61
CA ALA A 114 -7.67 7.87 13.01
C ALA A 114 -8.55 7.78 11.74
N HIS A 115 -8.27 6.82 10.85
CA HIS A 115 -9.07 6.60 9.66
C HIS A 115 -10.48 6.06 9.97
N LEU A 116 -10.59 5.19 10.97
CA LEU A 116 -11.90 4.73 11.46
C LEU A 116 -12.72 5.88 12.02
N LEU A 117 -12.10 6.78 12.77
CA LEU A 117 -12.77 7.97 13.30
C LEU A 117 -13.32 8.85 12.17
N VAL A 118 -12.52 9.09 11.11
CA VAL A 118 -12.98 9.82 9.92
C VAL A 118 -14.16 9.10 9.27
N ALA A 119 -14.08 7.78 9.10
CA ALA A 119 -15.16 7.00 8.48
C ALA A 119 -16.46 7.03 9.30
N VAL A 120 -16.36 7.08 10.64
CA VAL A 120 -17.53 7.17 11.54
C VAL A 120 -18.12 8.59 11.55
N LEU A 121 -17.28 9.60 11.61
CA LEU A 121 -17.73 11.00 11.66
C LEU A 121 -18.25 11.49 10.30
N VAL A 122 -17.69 11.02 9.19
CA VAL A 122 -18.07 11.38 7.83
C VAL A 122 -18.19 10.12 6.97
N PRO A 123 -19.29 9.35 7.07
CA PRO A 123 -19.43 8.05 6.41
C PRO A 123 -19.28 8.07 4.89
N SER A 124 -19.48 9.22 4.25
CA SER A 124 -19.30 9.39 2.81
C SER A 124 -17.84 9.66 2.38
N ALA A 125 -16.96 9.99 3.33
CA ALA A 125 -15.59 10.39 3.02
C ALA A 125 -14.64 9.20 2.81
N MET A 126 -14.93 8.04 3.42
CA MET A 126 -13.99 6.91 3.45
C MET A 126 -14.71 5.57 3.45
N GLY A 127 -14.22 4.65 2.62
CA GLY A 127 -14.70 3.27 2.57
C GLY A 127 -14.14 2.41 3.71
N GLY A 128 -14.91 1.38 4.14
CA GLY A 128 -14.41 0.42 5.15
C GLY A 128 -13.16 -0.35 4.70
N GLY A 129 -12.92 -0.46 3.39
CA GLY A 129 -11.70 -1.04 2.82
C GLY A 129 -10.46 -0.19 3.15
N ASP A 130 -10.58 1.15 3.01
CA ASP A 130 -9.50 2.09 3.32
C ASP A 130 -9.13 2.06 4.80
N VAL A 131 -10.13 1.92 5.68
CA VAL A 131 -9.91 1.76 7.12
C VAL A 131 -9.10 0.50 7.42
N LYS A 132 -9.48 -0.65 6.85
CA LYS A 132 -8.73 -1.91 7.01
C LYS A 132 -7.30 -1.77 6.49
N LEU A 133 -7.14 -1.15 5.33
CA LEU A 133 -5.83 -0.87 4.72
C LEU A 133 -4.99 0.04 5.60
N ALA A 134 -5.59 1.08 6.20
CA ALA A 134 -4.90 2.02 7.07
C ALA A 134 -4.26 1.34 8.30
N PHE A 135 -4.89 0.32 8.89
CA PHE A 135 -4.26 -0.48 9.95
C PHE A 135 -2.96 -1.14 9.46
N THR A 136 -3.00 -1.75 8.27
CA THR A 136 -1.82 -2.41 7.70
C THR A 136 -0.70 -1.43 7.36
N LEU A 137 -1.04 -0.31 6.73
CA LEU A 137 -0.06 0.70 6.34
C LEU A 137 0.48 1.47 7.54
N GLY A 138 -0.36 1.67 8.57
CA GLY A 138 0.05 2.24 9.85
C GLY A 138 1.10 1.38 10.57
N ALA A 139 1.05 0.05 10.42
CA ALA A 139 2.11 -0.83 10.93
C ALA A 139 3.45 -0.55 10.23
N VAL A 140 3.46 -0.43 8.92
CA VAL A 140 4.69 -0.13 8.15
C VAL A 140 5.23 1.26 8.51
N LEU A 141 4.38 2.29 8.51
CA LEU A 141 4.78 3.66 8.87
C LEU A 141 5.29 3.73 10.32
N GLY A 142 4.61 3.04 11.26
CA GLY A 142 5.03 2.96 12.64
C GLY A 142 6.36 2.25 12.81
N ALA A 143 6.65 1.20 12.02
CA ALA A 143 7.96 0.55 12.01
C ALA A 143 9.08 1.51 11.57
N VAL A 144 8.81 2.42 10.64
CA VAL A 144 9.77 3.47 10.24
C VAL A 144 9.96 4.47 11.37
N SER A 145 8.93 5.21 11.76
CA SER A 145 8.99 6.19 12.87
C SER A 145 7.60 6.77 13.19
N TRP A 146 7.48 7.46 14.34
CA TRP A 146 6.28 8.22 14.66
C TRP A 146 6.03 9.38 13.68
N TYR A 147 7.06 10.04 13.19
CA TYR A 147 6.94 11.10 12.18
C TYR A 147 6.46 10.57 10.83
N ALA A 148 6.81 9.31 10.50
CA ALA A 148 6.37 8.67 9.27
C ALA A 148 4.83 8.55 9.18
N LEU A 149 4.14 8.39 10.32
CA LEU A 149 2.67 8.37 10.36
C LEU A 149 2.09 9.72 9.90
N LEU A 150 2.63 10.83 10.38
CA LEU A 150 2.18 12.18 9.98
C LEU A 150 2.51 12.47 8.52
N VAL A 151 3.76 12.20 8.11
CA VAL A 151 4.21 12.42 6.73
C VAL A 151 3.39 11.56 5.78
N GLY A 152 3.17 10.28 6.12
CA GLY A 152 2.35 9.35 5.35
C GLY A 152 0.90 9.85 5.20
N ALA A 153 0.28 10.35 6.29
CA ALA A 153 -1.07 10.89 6.22
C ALA A 153 -1.17 12.13 5.31
N VAL A 154 -0.26 13.08 5.48
CA VAL A 154 -0.23 14.32 4.66
C VAL A 154 0.02 13.98 3.19
N LEU A 155 0.98 13.11 2.91
CA LEU A 155 1.30 12.69 1.55
C LEU A 155 0.15 11.90 0.91
N ALA A 156 -0.54 11.03 1.67
CA ALA A 156 -1.72 10.32 1.19
C ALA A 156 -2.85 11.29 0.78
N CYS A 157 -3.11 12.30 1.61
CA CYS A 157 -4.08 13.34 1.28
C CYS A 157 -3.67 14.13 0.03
N ALA A 158 -2.39 14.50 -0.08
CA ALA A 158 -1.86 15.22 -1.25
C ALA A 158 -2.01 14.39 -2.54
N VAL A 159 -1.62 13.11 -2.52
CA VAL A 159 -1.78 12.21 -3.68
C VAL A 159 -3.25 12.04 -4.04
N THR A 160 -4.12 11.84 -3.05
CA THR A 160 -5.57 11.72 -3.28
C THR A 160 -6.15 12.99 -3.91
N LEU A 161 -5.73 14.17 -3.42
CA LEU A 161 -6.14 15.46 -3.99
C LEU A 161 -5.70 15.57 -5.47
N VAL A 162 -4.44 15.25 -5.78
CA VAL A 162 -3.92 15.28 -7.15
C VAL A 162 -4.70 14.32 -8.05
N LEU A 163 -4.97 13.09 -7.58
CA LEU A 163 -5.79 12.12 -8.32
C LEU A 163 -7.20 12.67 -8.59
N GLY A 164 -7.81 13.33 -7.59
CA GLY A 164 -9.12 13.97 -7.75
C GLY A 164 -9.12 15.10 -8.78
N LEU A 165 -8.08 15.95 -8.76
CA LEU A 165 -7.93 17.05 -9.72
C LEU A 165 -7.71 16.56 -11.15
N VAL A 166 -6.94 15.49 -11.34
CA VAL A 166 -6.68 14.88 -12.65
C VAL A 166 -7.91 14.14 -13.16
N ALA A 167 -8.63 13.45 -12.27
CA ALA A 167 -9.80 12.64 -12.62
C ALA A 167 -11.11 13.44 -12.74
N ARG A 168 -11.09 14.72 -13.06
CA ARG A 168 -12.17 15.71 -13.06
C ARG A 168 -13.58 15.22 -13.42
N ARG A 169 -13.71 14.13 -14.20
CA ARG A 169 -14.99 13.52 -14.62
C ARG A 169 -15.57 12.51 -13.63
N SER A 170 -14.93 12.27 -12.50
CA SER A 170 -15.30 11.21 -11.53
C SER A 170 -15.75 11.74 -10.17
N LEU A 171 -15.90 13.04 -9.99
CA LEU A 171 -16.25 13.65 -8.69
C LEU A 171 -17.59 13.13 -8.12
N ASP A 172 -18.57 12.85 -8.99
CA ASP A 172 -19.89 12.35 -8.56
C ASP A 172 -19.83 10.97 -7.87
N ARG A 173 -18.75 10.21 -8.06
CA ARG A 173 -18.58 8.87 -7.48
C ARG A 173 -17.57 8.82 -6.34
N GLY A 174 -17.06 9.96 -5.85
CA GLY A 174 -16.01 10.05 -4.85
C GLY A 174 -14.60 9.77 -5.43
N ILE A 175 -13.57 10.15 -4.70
CA ILE A 175 -12.17 9.94 -5.08
C ILE A 175 -11.64 8.73 -4.31
N PRO A 176 -11.03 7.72 -4.98
CA PRO A 176 -10.45 6.58 -4.28
C PRO A 176 -9.27 7.06 -3.42
N HIS A 177 -9.31 6.77 -2.12
CA HIS A 177 -8.26 7.18 -1.17
C HIS A 177 -7.16 6.11 -1.04
N GLY A 178 -7.49 4.85 -1.29
CA GLY A 178 -6.56 3.72 -1.20
C GLY A 178 -5.26 3.91 -1.97
N PRO A 179 -5.26 4.33 -3.25
CA PRO A 179 -4.03 4.59 -3.99
C PRO A 179 -3.16 5.66 -3.35
N GLY A 180 -3.76 6.72 -2.77
CA GLY A 180 -3.04 7.75 -2.03
C GLY A 180 -2.31 7.18 -0.81
N LEU A 181 -3.00 6.36 -0.02
CA LEU A 181 -2.42 5.68 1.14
C LEU A 181 -1.25 4.76 0.75
N LEU A 182 -1.43 3.94 -0.30
CA LEU A 182 -0.44 2.98 -0.77
C LEU A 182 0.83 3.67 -1.29
N VAL A 183 0.67 4.67 -2.15
CA VAL A 183 1.80 5.45 -2.70
C VAL A 183 2.53 6.18 -1.58
N ALA A 184 1.83 6.88 -0.71
CA ALA A 184 2.42 7.63 0.39
C ALA A 184 3.24 6.71 1.32
N THR A 185 2.66 5.58 1.72
CA THR A 185 3.34 4.63 2.60
C THR A 185 4.57 4.03 1.93
N TRP A 186 4.48 3.66 0.65
CA TRP A 186 5.63 3.11 -0.07
C TRP A 186 6.76 4.13 -0.21
N VAL A 187 6.45 5.38 -0.57
CA VAL A 187 7.44 6.47 -0.67
C VAL A 187 8.12 6.68 0.68
N VAL A 188 7.35 6.79 1.77
CA VAL A 188 7.92 6.96 3.11
C VAL A 188 8.77 5.75 3.52
N ALA A 189 8.30 4.52 3.26
CA ALA A 189 9.04 3.31 3.61
C ALA A 189 10.35 3.15 2.84
N VAL A 190 10.47 3.72 1.62
CA VAL A 190 11.71 3.67 0.83
C VAL A 190 12.66 4.80 1.19
N PHE A 191 12.17 6.04 1.36
CA PHE A 191 13.00 7.24 1.38
C PHE A 191 13.22 7.84 2.78
N ALA A 192 12.51 7.39 3.82
CA ALA A 192 12.63 7.93 5.17
C ALA A 192 13.48 7.07 6.13
N LEU A 193 14.19 6.04 5.62
CA LEU A 193 15.11 5.20 6.38
C LEU A 193 16.55 5.58 6.10
#